data_ca4cf5f0196e42b7ad753576fe8028ad
#
_entry.id   ca4cf5f0196e42b7ad753576fe8028ad
#
_cell.length_a   1.000
_cell.length_b   1.000
_cell.length_c   1.000
_cell.angle_alpha   90.00
_cell.angle_beta   90.00
_cell.angle_gamma   90.00
#
_symmetry.space_group_name_H-M   'P 1'
#
loop_
_entity.id
_entity.type
_entity.pdbx_description
1 polymer ?
#
loop_
_entity_poly.entity_id
_entity_poly.type
_entity_poly.pdbx_seq_one_letter_code
_entity_poly.pdbx_strand_id
1 'polypeptide(L)'
;MTDKILKADICIIGGGSGGLSVAAGAAQLGASVVLFERAEMGGDCLNTGCVPSKAMLEAAKIAKIANNGMPSMGIGAGQAQIDFGAVKAHVRDVIAGIAPHDSEERFRGLGVNVIKSEASFTSKDSVTAIQDGEPISVRAKYFVVATGSHPVAPPINGLEGVSYYTNETIFDLNEKPQHLIIIGGGPIGIEMAQAHRRLGCDVTVLEASAIMGRDDPDLVGRLMTKMTDEGIRLIEQARITSITQNGARIMIDISDGESIEGTHLLVAAGRRPNIDTLNLEAASISYDARGIQTDNRLRSSNKRVYAIGDVAGRHQFTHVAGYHAGIVIRNILFKLPAKLRDDAIPWVTYTDPELAQTGLTWTEAVSRYGADAVRRTDWELRDNDRARAARRTEGLIRVISDKKGKILGASILAPNAGELIHSWTLALQAGLKMSAMAGTIAPYPSWSEASKRAAGAFFTERLFSARTKKLVQFLLKLW
;
A
#
# COMPACT_ATOMS: atom_id res chain seq x y z
N MET A 1 17.19 -40.40 -16.93
CA MET A 1 17.01 -39.03 -17.49
C MET A 1 18.00 -38.12 -16.78
N THR A 2 18.87 -37.43 -17.48
CA THR A 2 19.82 -36.51 -16.87
C THR A 2 19.10 -35.22 -16.51
N ASP A 3 18.98 -34.90 -15.22
CA ASP A 3 18.44 -33.63 -14.75
C ASP A 3 19.10 -32.46 -15.49
N LYS A 4 18.31 -31.63 -16.15
CA LYS A 4 18.80 -30.44 -16.83
C LYS A 4 19.21 -29.41 -15.78
N ILE A 5 20.52 -29.25 -15.54
CA ILE A 5 21.04 -28.28 -14.58
C ILE A 5 21.41 -26.99 -15.30
N LEU A 6 20.69 -25.92 -14.99
CA LEU A 6 21.02 -24.55 -15.39
C LEU A 6 21.95 -23.89 -14.36
N LYS A 7 22.88 -23.07 -14.85
CA LYS A 7 23.74 -22.24 -13.99
C LYS A 7 23.41 -20.78 -14.20
N ALA A 8 23.31 -20.01 -13.11
CA ALA A 8 23.01 -18.58 -13.15
C ALA A 8 23.84 -17.79 -12.11
N ASP A 9 24.01 -16.50 -12.37
CA ASP A 9 24.52 -15.60 -11.34
C ASP A 9 23.47 -15.33 -10.28
N ILE A 10 22.23 -15.11 -10.71
CA ILE A 10 21.08 -14.83 -9.86
C ILE A 10 19.90 -15.70 -10.27
N CYS A 11 19.33 -16.40 -9.30
CA CYS A 11 18.04 -17.09 -9.43
C CYS A 11 16.99 -16.33 -8.62
N ILE A 12 15.88 -15.97 -9.26
CA ILE A 12 14.77 -15.21 -8.66
C ILE A 12 13.56 -16.12 -8.59
N ILE A 13 12.89 -16.15 -7.43
CA ILE A 13 11.65 -16.91 -7.22
C ILE A 13 10.53 -15.90 -6.97
N GLY A 14 9.63 -15.75 -7.93
CA GLY A 14 8.52 -14.82 -7.97
C GLY A 14 8.71 -13.68 -8.98
N GLY A 15 7.77 -13.57 -9.93
CA GLY A 15 7.71 -12.57 -11.01
C GLY A 15 6.79 -11.38 -10.69
N GLY A 16 6.65 -11.03 -9.41
CA GLY A 16 5.99 -9.80 -8.99
C GLY A 16 6.92 -8.59 -9.02
N SER A 17 6.45 -7.40 -8.56
CA SER A 17 7.15 -6.10 -8.66
C SER A 17 8.60 -6.14 -8.19
N GLY A 18 8.90 -6.84 -7.07
CA GLY A 18 10.25 -6.96 -6.54
C GLY A 18 11.15 -7.82 -7.41
N GLY A 19 10.67 -9.02 -7.78
CA GLY A 19 11.41 -9.98 -8.59
C GLY A 19 11.71 -9.44 -9.98
N LEU A 20 10.72 -8.82 -10.64
CA LEU A 20 10.88 -8.18 -11.94
C LEU A 20 11.89 -7.03 -11.90
N SER A 21 11.85 -6.21 -10.86
CA SER A 21 12.82 -5.12 -10.68
C SER A 21 14.26 -5.64 -10.55
N VAL A 22 14.47 -6.75 -9.80
CA VAL A 22 15.80 -7.38 -9.71
C VAL A 22 16.19 -8.01 -11.04
N ALA A 23 15.26 -8.73 -11.70
CA ALA A 23 15.53 -9.41 -12.96
C ALA A 23 15.97 -8.42 -14.05
N ALA A 24 15.17 -7.35 -14.27
CA ALA A 24 15.48 -6.32 -15.24
C ALA A 24 16.81 -5.63 -14.96
N GLY A 25 17.03 -5.20 -13.69
CA GLY A 25 18.25 -4.50 -13.30
C GLY A 25 19.50 -5.40 -13.45
N ALA A 26 19.41 -6.66 -13.04
CA ALA A 26 20.53 -7.58 -13.09
C ALA A 26 20.88 -7.99 -14.53
N ALA A 27 19.89 -8.32 -15.36
CA ALA A 27 20.11 -8.73 -16.75
C ALA A 27 20.73 -7.60 -17.59
N GLN A 28 20.24 -6.38 -17.45
CA GLN A 28 20.78 -5.21 -18.16
C GLN A 28 22.23 -4.87 -17.72
N LEU A 29 22.63 -5.30 -16.54
CA LEU A 29 24.02 -5.17 -16.03
C LEU A 29 24.89 -6.39 -16.40
N GLY A 30 24.41 -7.30 -17.24
CA GLY A 30 25.14 -8.42 -17.79
C GLY A 30 25.18 -9.68 -16.91
N ALA A 31 24.41 -9.73 -15.82
CA ALA A 31 24.29 -10.95 -15.02
C ALA A 31 23.40 -11.99 -15.73
N SER A 32 23.78 -13.28 -15.65
CA SER A 32 22.91 -14.37 -16.04
C SER A 32 21.79 -14.55 -15.01
N VAL A 33 20.52 -14.41 -15.44
CA VAL A 33 19.35 -14.43 -14.57
C VAL A 33 18.39 -15.54 -14.96
N VAL A 34 17.96 -16.33 -13.98
CA VAL A 34 16.82 -17.24 -14.10
C VAL A 34 15.71 -16.72 -13.18
N LEU A 35 14.49 -16.59 -13.71
CA LEU A 35 13.31 -16.15 -12.99
C LEU A 35 12.25 -17.26 -13.05
N PHE A 36 11.79 -17.68 -11.88
CA PHE A 36 10.64 -18.57 -11.73
C PHE A 36 9.38 -17.76 -11.39
N GLU A 37 8.29 -18.03 -12.12
CA GLU A 37 6.95 -17.52 -11.82
C GLU A 37 5.92 -18.64 -11.98
N ARG A 38 5.14 -18.90 -10.93
CA ARG A 38 4.14 -19.98 -10.94
C ARG A 38 2.80 -19.59 -11.56
N ALA A 39 2.50 -18.29 -11.54
CA ALA A 39 1.23 -17.73 -11.99
C ALA A 39 1.47 -16.63 -13.06
N GLU A 40 0.77 -15.52 -12.97
CA GLU A 40 0.88 -14.43 -13.93
C GLU A 40 2.04 -13.49 -13.59
N MET A 41 2.78 -13.09 -14.63
CA MET A 41 3.82 -12.08 -14.54
C MET A 41 3.22 -10.75 -14.05
N GLY A 42 4.01 -9.94 -13.30
CA GLY A 42 3.53 -8.72 -12.64
C GLY A 42 3.00 -8.96 -11.22
N GLY A 43 2.64 -10.21 -10.90
CA GLY A 43 2.18 -10.65 -9.58
C GLY A 43 0.90 -9.94 -9.13
N ASP A 44 0.68 -9.92 -7.81
CA ASP A 44 -0.53 -9.37 -7.18
C ASP A 44 -0.79 -7.90 -7.55
N CYS A 45 0.25 -7.07 -7.58
CA CYS A 45 0.10 -5.63 -7.84
C CYS A 45 -0.58 -5.32 -9.18
N LEU A 46 -0.15 -5.98 -10.26
CA LEU A 46 -0.69 -5.78 -11.60
C LEU A 46 -2.06 -6.45 -11.75
N ASN A 47 -2.18 -7.69 -11.28
CA ASN A 47 -3.30 -8.55 -11.67
C ASN A 47 -4.50 -8.46 -10.72
N THR A 48 -4.26 -8.34 -9.40
CA THR A 48 -5.30 -8.47 -8.37
C THR A 48 -5.19 -7.45 -7.22
N GLY A 49 -4.29 -6.47 -7.33
CA GLY A 49 -3.98 -5.54 -6.25
C GLY A 49 -4.10 -4.07 -6.63
N CYS A 50 -2.94 -3.41 -6.72
CA CYS A 50 -2.87 -1.94 -6.89
C CYS A 50 -3.53 -1.46 -8.18
N VAL A 51 -3.24 -2.09 -9.30
CA VAL A 51 -3.74 -1.63 -10.61
C VAL A 51 -5.25 -1.75 -10.71
N PRO A 52 -5.87 -2.94 -10.52
CA PRO A 52 -7.32 -3.05 -10.60
C PRO A 52 -8.07 -2.22 -9.58
N SER A 53 -7.57 -2.11 -8.34
CA SER A 53 -8.23 -1.32 -7.31
C SER A 53 -8.21 0.18 -7.63
N LYS A 54 -7.11 0.73 -8.14
CA LYS A 54 -7.03 2.16 -8.48
C LYS A 54 -7.83 2.49 -9.73
N ALA A 55 -7.88 1.61 -10.72
CA ALA A 55 -8.77 1.75 -11.87
C ALA A 55 -10.25 1.78 -11.44
N MET A 56 -10.65 0.90 -10.54
CA MET A 56 -12.02 0.86 -10.00
C MET A 56 -12.35 2.09 -9.14
N LEU A 57 -11.42 2.54 -8.30
CA LEU A 57 -11.58 3.75 -7.47
C LEU A 57 -11.75 5.01 -8.32
N GLU A 58 -11.01 5.15 -9.44
CA GLU A 58 -11.16 6.29 -10.32
C GLU A 58 -12.52 6.28 -11.02
N ALA A 59 -12.97 5.13 -11.53
CA ALA A 59 -14.32 4.97 -12.08
C ALA A 59 -15.40 5.32 -11.05
N ALA A 60 -15.25 4.86 -9.81
CA ALA A 60 -16.17 5.14 -8.71
C ALA A 60 -16.19 6.63 -8.32
N LYS A 61 -15.06 7.31 -8.36
CA LYS A 61 -14.94 8.76 -8.14
C LYS A 61 -15.69 9.55 -9.20
N ILE A 62 -15.54 9.18 -10.48
CA ILE A 62 -16.28 9.78 -11.59
C ILE A 62 -17.79 9.54 -11.45
N ALA A 63 -18.19 8.32 -11.12
CA ALA A 63 -19.60 7.96 -10.89
C ALA A 63 -20.23 8.82 -9.79
N LYS A 64 -19.53 9.03 -8.67
CA LYS A 64 -19.99 9.93 -7.59
C LYS A 64 -20.21 11.36 -8.08
N ILE A 65 -19.25 11.91 -8.84
CA ILE A 65 -19.36 13.28 -9.37
C ILE A 65 -20.55 13.39 -10.34
N ALA A 66 -20.71 12.40 -11.23
CA ALA A 66 -21.79 12.37 -12.19
C ALA A 66 -23.17 12.30 -11.52
N ASN A 67 -23.31 11.49 -10.46
CA ASN A 67 -24.56 11.33 -9.72
C ASN A 67 -24.90 12.54 -8.85
N ASN A 68 -23.93 13.11 -8.15
CA ASN A 68 -24.19 14.15 -7.16
C ASN A 68 -24.07 15.57 -7.77
N GLY A 69 -23.44 15.71 -8.94
CA GLY A 69 -23.07 16.99 -9.47
C GLY A 69 -22.15 17.79 -8.50
N MET A 70 -22.12 19.08 -8.69
CA MET A 70 -21.47 20.04 -7.80
C MET A 70 -22.36 21.28 -7.67
N PRO A 71 -23.51 21.23 -6.98
CA PRO A 71 -24.45 22.35 -6.90
C PRO A 71 -23.82 23.64 -6.40
N SER A 72 -22.84 23.53 -5.48
CA SER A 72 -22.09 24.68 -4.97
C SER A 72 -21.19 25.35 -6.02
N MET A 73 -20.99 24.72 -7.19
CA MET A 73 -20.30 25.27 -8.36
C MET A 73 -21.27 25.57 -9.52
N GLY A 74 -22.56 25.44 -9.32
CA GLY A 74 -23.57 25.62 -10.38
C GLY A 74 -23.73 24.40 -11.32
N ILE A 75 -23.13 23.26 -10.98
CA ILE A 75 -23.23 22.02 -11.78
C ILE A 75 -24.28 21.10 -11.16
N GLY A 76 -25.41 20.92 -11.87
CA GLY A 76 -26.50 20.06 -11.41
C GLY A 76 -26.12 18.59 -11.31
N ALA A 77 -26.83 17.85 -10.46
CA ALA A 77 -26.77 16.40 -10.42
C ALA A 77 -27.45 15.79 -11.65
N GLY A 78 -26.94 14.65 -12.11
CA GLY A 78 -27.58 13.78 -13.09
C GLY A 78 -27.74 12.37 -12.50
N GLN A 79 -28.61 11.56 -13.08
CA GLN A 79 -28.61 10.12 -12.81
C GLN A 79 -27.61 9.45 -13.77
N ALA A 80 -26.38 9.22 -13.32
CA ALA A 80 -25.45 8.43 -14.10
C ALA A 80 -25.94 6.98 -14.12
N GLN A 81 -26.13 6.44 -15.31
CA GLN A 81 -26.32 5.01 -15.47
C GLN A 81 -24.95 4.34 -15.33
N ILE A 82 -24.79 3.56 -14.27
CA ILE A 82 -23.54 2.83 -14.03
C ILE A 82 -23.70 1.43 -14.59
N ASP A 83 -23.01 1.16 -15.70
CA ASP A 83 -22.83 -0.19 -16.22
C ASP A 83 -21.64 -0.84 -15.50
N PHE A 84 -21.90 -1.71 -14.56
CA PHE A 84 -20.88 -2.40 -13.77
C PHE A 84 -20.01 -3.32 -14.64
N GLY A 85 -20.58 -3.90 -15.71
CA GLY A 85 -19.83 -4.68 -16.70
C GLY A 85 -18.81 -3.83 -17.45
N ALA A 86 -19.18 -2.61 -17.85
CA ALA A 86 -18.27 -1.65 -18.48
C ALA A 86 -17.19 -1.15 -17.53
N VAL A 87 -17.49 -0.93 -16.23
CA VAL A 87 -16.47 -0.62 -15.22
C VAL A 87 -15.45 -1.75 -15.11
N LYS A 88 -15.90 -3.01 -15.11
CA LYS A 88 -14.99 -4.16 -15.12
C LYS A 88 -14.16 -4.25 -16.40
N ALA A 89 -14.74 -3.95 -17.56
CA ALA A 89 -14.00 -3.89 -18.82
C ALA A 89 -12.90 -2.84 -18.74
N HIS A 90 -13.20 -1.64 -18.22
CA HIS A 90 -12.19 -0.60 -17.96
C HIS A 90 -11.04 -1.10 -17.07
N VAL A 91 -11.34 -1.78 -15.97
CA VAL A 91 -10.30 -2.35 -15.08
C VAL A 91 -9.41 -3.34 -15.84
N ARG A 92 -10.01 -4.25 -16.63
CA ARG A 92 -9.25 -5.20 -17.47
C ARG A 92 -8.40 -4.51 -18.53
N ASP A 93 -8.92 -3.48 -19.17
CA ASP A 93 -8.20 -2.71 -20.19
C ASP A 93 -6.97 -1.99 -19.59
N VAL A 94 -7.10 -1.46 -18.37
CA VAL A 94 -5.96 -0.85 -17.66
C VAL A 94 -4.89 -1.90 -17.35
N ILE A 95 -5.28 -3.08 -16.85
CA ILE A 95 -4.36 -4.19 -16.60
C ILE A 95 -3.67 -4.60 -17.91
N ALA A 96 -4.44 -4.82 -18.98
CA ALA A 96 -3.93 -5.22 -20.28
C ALA A 96 -2.97 -4.18 -20.90
N GLY A 97 -3.23 -2.89 -20.67
CA GLY A 97 -2.36 -1.80 -21.11
C GLY A 97 -1.01 -1.76 -20.39
N ILE A 98 -0.94 -2.25 -19.15
CA ILE A 98 0.29 -2.28 -18.34
C ILE A 98 1.04 -3.61 -18.49
N ALA A 99 0.31 -4.72 -18.65
CA ALA A 99 0.86 -6.08 -18.70
C ALA A 99 2.06 -6.27 -19.66
N PRO A 100 2.15 -5.63 -20.83
CA PRO A 100 3.35 -5.75 -21.69
C PRO A 100 4.65 -5.34 -21.00
N HIS A 101 4.61 -4.41 -20.04
CA HIS A 101 5.79 -3.99 -19.29
C HIS A 101 6.30 -5.07 -18.33
N ASP A 102 5.45 -5.98 -17.91
CA ASP A 102 5.78 -7.07 -16.98
C ASP A 102 5.78 -8.44 -17.67
N SER A 103 5.62 -8.47 -19.01
CA SER A 103 5.43 -9.70 -19.79
C SER A 103 6.67 -10.58 -19.84
N GLU A 104 6.44 -11.88 -19.97
CA GLU A 104 7.47 -12.89 -20.19
C GLU A 104 8.33 -12.57 -21.42
N GLU A 105 7.68 -12.14 -22.53
CA GLU A 105 8.35 -11.76 -23.77
C GLU A 105 9.37 -10.64 -23.54
N ARG A 106 8.98 -9.57 -22.86
CA ARG A 106 9.88 -8.46 -22.52
C ARG A 106 11.07 -8.94 -21.69
N PHE A 107 10.85 -9.76 -20.67
CA PHE A 107 11.95 -10.22 -19.80
C PHE A 107 12.88 -11.19 -20.54
N ARG A 108 12.37 -12.06 -21.38
CA ARG A 108 13.18 -12.88 -22.30
C ARG A 108 13.99 -12.01 -23.26
N GLY A 109 13.40 -10.94 -23.79
CA GLY A 109 14.09 -9.94 -24.61
C GLY A 109 15.22 -9.21 -23.88
N LEU A 110 15.14 -9.07 -22.54
CA LEU A 110 16.21 -8.54 -21.69
C LEU A 110 17.31 -9.58 -21.38
N GLY A 111 17.17 -10.83 -21.83
CA GLY A 111 18.12 -11.92 -21.56
C GLY A 111 17.84 -12.71 -20.28
N VAL A 112 16.66 -12.53 -19.66
CA VAL A 112 16.23 -13.32 -18.50
C VAL A 112 15.69 -14.66 -18.98
N ASN A 113 16.16 -15.77 -18.39
CA ASN A 113 15.55 -17.08 -18.60
C ASN A 113 14.32 -17.21 -17.70
N VAL A 114 13.12 -17.01 -18.26
CA VAL A 114 11.85 -17.09 -17.52
C VAL A 114 11.31 -18.51 -17.59
N ILE A 115 11.04 -19.09 -16.43
CA ILE A 115 10.49 -20.43 -16.25
C ILE A 115 9.14 -20.31 -15.54
N LYS A 116 8.07 -20.67 -16.26
CA LYS A 116 6.69 -20.68 -15.75
C LYS A 116 6.47 -21.95 -14.93
N SER A 117 6.91 -21.91 -13.68
CA SER A 117 6.75 -23.01 -12.72
C SER A 117 7.00 -22.56 -11.29
N GLU A 118 6.50 -23.34 -10.36
CA GLU A 118 6.78 -23.21 -8.93
C GLU A 118 8.14 -23.84 -8.59
N ALA A 119 9.01 -23.07 -7.93
CA ALA A 119 10.35 -23.50 -7.57
C ALA A 119 10.48 -23.74 -6.06
N SER A 120 11.23 -24.75 -5.69
CA SER A 120 11.58 -25.07 -4.30
C SER A 120 13.07 -25.33 -4.12
N PHE A 121 13.61 -25.01 -2.95
CA PHE A 121 15.01 -25.29 -2.63
C PHE A 121 15.25 -26.80 -2.44
N THR A 122 16.33 -27.29 -3.03
CA THR A 122 16.84 -28.65 -2.83
C THR A 122 18.14 -28.66 -2.02
N SER A 123 18.84 -27.53 -1.97
CA SER A 123 20.05 -27.34 -1.18
C SER A 123 20.30 -25.85 -0.91
N LYS A 124 21.44 -25.52 -0.27
CA LYS A 124 21.87 -24.13 0.01
C LYS A 124 22.14 -23.31 -1.24
N ASP A 125 22.37 -23.92 -2.40
CA ASP A 125 22.75 -23.27 -3.65
C ASP A 125 22.00 -23.82 -4.88
N SER A 126 20.87 -24.52 -4.66
CA SER A 126 20.10 -25.11 -5.75
C SER A 126 18.61 -25.08 -5.49
N VAL A 127 17.84 -24.84 -6.55
CA VAL A 127 16.38 -24.96 -6.59
C VAL A 127 15.98 -25.88 -7.71
N THR A 128 14.79 -26.49 -7.59
CA THR A 128 14.17 -27.34 -8.63
C THR A 128 12.74 -26.87 -8.91
N ALA A 129 12.27 -27.20 -10.10
CA ALA A 129 10.89 -27.00 -10.54
C ALA A 129 10.53 -28.09 -11.56
N ILE A 130 9.25 -28.19 -11.91
CA ILE A 130 8.79 -29.04 -13.02
C ILE A 130 8.42 -28.13 -14.18
N GLN A 131 9.09 -28.27 -15.32
CA GLN A 131 8.78 -27.54 -16.54
C GLN A 131 8.40 -28.57 -17.64
N ASP A 132 7.20 -28.40 -18.21
CA ASP A 132 6.68 -29.30 -19.26
C ASP A 132 6.70 -30.79 -18.87
N GLY A 133 6.48 -31.08 -17.59
CA GLY A 133 6.52 -32.45 -17.03
C GLY A 133 7.92 -32.97 -16.68
N GLU A 134 8.98 -32.24 -17.00
CA GLU A 134 10.36 -32.63 -16.74
C GLU A 134 10.99 -31.82 -15.61
N PRO A 135 11.81 -32.45 -14.73
CA PRO A 135 12.51 -31.76 -13.69
C PRO A 135 13.60 -30.82 -14.25
N ILE A 136 13.61 -29.58 -13.80
CA ILE A 136 14.65 -28.63 -14.11
C ILE A 136 15.28 -28.13 -12.80
N SER A 137 16.60 -28.18 -12.71
CA SER A 137 17.36 -27.71 -11.56
C SER A 137 18.15 -26.45 -11.91
N VAL A 138 18.18 -25.46 -11.01
CA VAL A 138 18.97 -24.25 -11.17
C VAL A 138 19.97 -24.12 -10.03
N ARG A 139 21.22 -23.99 -10.38
CA ARG A 139 22.31 -23.70 -9.47
C ARG A 139 22.73 -22.23 -9.62
N ALA A 140 22.71 -21.44 -8.56
CA ALA A 140 23.01 -20.02 -8.66
C ALA A 140 24.02 -19.53 -7.59
N LYS A 141 24.73 -18.44 -7.91
CA LYS A 141 25.59 -17.77 -6.93
C LYS A 141 24.79 -17.08 -5.84
N TYR A 142 23.64 -16.49 -6.22
CA TYR A 142 22.71 -15.80 -5.35
C TYR A 142 21.27 -16.16 -5.70
N PHE A 143 20.41 -16.13 -4.68
CA PHE A 143 18.97 -16.30 -4.82
C PHE A 143 18.24 -15.07 -4.29
N VAL A 144 17.12 -14.71 -4.93
CA VAL A 144 16.21 -13.67 -4.47
C VAL A 144 14.82 -14.25 -4.37
N VAL A 145 14.33 -14.42 -3.15
CA VAL A 145 12.96 -14.83 -2.88
C VAL A 145 12.07 -13.60 -2.89
N ALA A 146 11.15 -13.53 -3.85
CA ALA A 146 10.22 -12.43 -4.10
C ALA A 146 8.79 -12.94 -4.32
N THR A 147 8.43 -14.01 -3.60
CA THR A 147 7.17 -14.76 -3.76
C THR A 147 5.93 -14.02 -3.24
N GLY A 148 6.10 -12.88 -2.57
CA GLY A 148 5.00 -12.05 -2.11
C GLY A 148 4.18 -12.68 -0.97
N SER A 149 2.89 -12.41 -0.98
CA SER A 149 1.91 -12.86 0.02
C SER A 149 0.58 -13.19 -0.67
N HIS A 150 -0.32 -13.86 0.05
CA HIS A 150 -1.70 -14.15 -0.37
C HIS A 150 -2.69 -13.73 0.73
N PRO A 151 -3.99 -13.50 0.39
CA PRO A 151 -5.01 -13.22 1.40
C PRO A 151 -5.23 -14.42 2.33
N VAL A 152 -5.59 -14.13 3.58
CA VAL A 152 -5.90 -15.15 4.58
C VAL A 152 -7.33 -14.99 5.06
N ALA A 153 -8.06 -16.10 5.08
CA ALA A 153 -9.36 -16.18 5.72
C ALA A 153 -9.17 -16.32 7.24
N PRO A 154 -9.79 -15.44 8.06
CA PRO A 154 -9.75 -15.59 9.51
C PRO A 154 -10.56 -16.82 9.95
N PRO A 155 -10.24 -17.43 11.10
CA PRO A 155 -10.96 -18.60 11.62
C PRO A 155 -12.32 -18.17 12.19
N ILE A 156 -13.29 -17.91 11.34
CA ILE A 156 -14.66 -17.53 11.71
C ILE A 156 -15.57 -18.75 11.46
N ASN A 157 -16.38 -19.08 12.44
CA ASN A 157 -17.31 -20.21 12.36
C ASN A 157 -18.27 -20.03 11.17
N GLY A 158 -18.32 -21.03 10.29
CA GLY A 158 -19.16 -21.08 9.11
C GLY A 158 -18.58 -20.40 7.86
N LEU A 159 -17.44 -19.71 7.95
CA LEU A 159 -16.83 -19.04 6.78
C LEU A 159 -16.45 -20.03 5.68
N GLU A 160 -16.00 -21.23 6.04
CA GLU A 160 -15.63 -22.29 5.10
C GLU A 160 -16.82 -22.84 4.30
N GLY A 161 -18.03 -22.62 4.79
CA GLY A 161 -19.29 -23.05 4.15
C GLY A 161 -19.93 -21.99 3.26
N VAL A 162 -19.34 -20.81 3.11
CA VAL A 162 -19.89 -19.66 2.34
C VAL A 162 -18.99 -19.28 1.18
N SER A 163 -19.61 -18.81 0.10
CA SER A 163 -18.85 -18.21 -0.99
C SER A 163 -18.40 -16.80 -0.61
N TYR A 164 -17.11 -16.54 -0.67
CA TYR A 164 -16.54 -15.21 -0.42
C TYR A 164 -15.49 -14.84 -1.46
N TYR A 165 -15.27 -13.54 -1.58
CA TYR A 165 -14.23 -12.95 -2.41
C TYR A 165 -13.04 -12.53 -1.55
N THR A 166 -11.88 -12.47 -2.15
CA THR A 166 -10.66 -11.85 -1.61
C THR A 166 -10.20 -10.74 -2.55
N ASN A 167 -9.09 -10.07 -2.26
CA ASN A 167 -8.52 -9.13 -3.23
C ASN A 167 -8.14 -9.82 -4.57
N GLU A 168 -7.92 -11.12 -4.57
CA GLU A 168 -7.58 -11.87 -5.80
C GLU A 168 -8.80 -12.12 -6.69
N THR A 169 -10.00 -12.13 -6.15
CA THR A 169 -11.22 -12.52 -6.89
C THR A 169 -12.31 -11.45 -6.94
N ILE A 170 -12.22 -10.38 -6.14
CA ILE A 170 -13.26 -9.32 -6.13
C ILE A 170 -13.41 -8.62 -7.48
N PHE A 171 -12.35 -8.52 -8.25
CA PHE A 171 -12.37 -7.93 -9.58
C PHE A 171 -12.96 -8.84 -10.65
N ASP A 172 -13.28 -10.11 -10.34
CA ASP A 172 -13.94 -11.07 -11.22
C ASP A 172 -15.47 -11.08 -11.07
N LEU A 173 -16.01 -10.25 -10.17
CA LEU A 173 -17.46 -10.13 -10.00
C LEU A 173 -18.17 -9.90 -11.35
N ASN A 174 -19.14 -10.74 -11.68
CA ASN A 174 -19.88 -10.62 -12.93
C ASN A 174 -21.05 -9.64 -12.85
N GLU A 175 -21.61 -9.48 -11.67
CA GLU A 175 -22.76 -8.63 -11.39
C GLU A 175 -22.46 -7.67 -10.24
N LYS A 176 -23.17 -6.54 -10.27
CA LYS A 176 -23.08 -5.57 -9.18
C LYS A 176 -23.71 -6.15 -7.91
N PRO A 177 -22.99 -6.22 -6.78
CA PRO A 177 -23.58 -6.59 -5.50
C PRO A 177 -24.75 -5.70 -5.12
N GLN A 178 -25.83 -6.26 -4.60
CA GLN A 178 -26.87 -5.47 -3.96
C GLN A 178 -26.34 -4.94 -2.63
N HIS A 179 -25.80 -5.83 -1.80
CA HIS A 179 -25.16 -5.47 -0.54
C HIS A 179 -23.86 -6.27 -0.40
N LEU A 180 -22.75 -5.56 -0.35
CA LEU A 180 -21.42 -6.12 -0.12
C LEU A 180 -21.06 -5.99 1.36
N ILE A 181 -20.84 -7.11 2.03
CA ILE A 181 -20.28 -7.14 3.38
C ILE A 181 -18.77 -7.32 3.25
N ILE A 182 -17.98 -6.54 3.98
CA ILE A 182 -16.52 -6.59 3.97
C ILE A 182 -16.03 -6.92 5.37
N ILE A 183 -15.27 -8.01 5.53
CA ILE A 183 -14.56 -8.35 6.76
C ILE A 183 -13.14 -7.84 6.64
N GLY A 184 -12.80 -6.85 7.47
CA GLY A 184 -11.51 -6.18 7.51
C GLY A 184 -11.58 -4.70 7.14
N GLY A 185 -11.26 -3.83 8.11
CA GLY A 185 -11.24 -2.36 8.00
C GLY A 185 -9.86 -1.79 7.67
N GLY A 186 -8.96 -2.61 7.10
CA GLY A 186 -7.68 -2.15 6.57
C GLY A 186 -7.81 -1.43 5.22
N PRO A 187 -6.67 -0.96 4.63
CA PRO A 187 -6.68 -0.18 3.38
C PRO A 187 -7.47 -0.84 2.24
N ILE A 188 -7.32 -2.15 2.03
CA ILE A 188 -8.02 -2.89 0.97
C ILE A 188 -9.54 -2.85 1.20
N GLY A 189 -9.98 -3.18 2.42
CA GLY A 189 -11.41 -3.19 2.76
C GLY A 189 -12.04 -1.81 2.60
N ILE A 190 -11.37 -0.76 3.07
CA ILE A 190 -11.86 0.62 3.05
C ILE A 190 -11.88 1.20 1.61
N GLU A 191 -10.87 0.91 0.80
CA GLU A 191 -10.87 1.28 -0.62
C GLU A 191 -12.00 0.59 -1.39
N MET A 192 -12.18 -0.71 -1.20
CA MET A 192 -13.25 -1.47 -1.85
C MET A 192 -14.63 -1.06 -1.36
N ALA A 193 -14.77 -0.72 -0.08
CA ALA A 193 -16.02 -0.18 0.47
C ALA A 193 -16.44 1.11 -0.26
N GLN A 194 -15.53 2.07 -0.39
CA GLN A 194 -15.84 3.32 -1.05
C GLN A 194 -16.10 3.14 -2.55
N ALA A 195 -15.30 2.30 -3.23
CA ALA A 195 -15.49 2.02 -4.64
C ALA A 195 -16.87 1.42 -4.93
N HIS A 196 -17.24 0.35 -4.23
CA HIS A 196 -18.52 -0.33 -4.45
C HIS A 196 -19.71 0.56 -4.04
N ARG A 197 -19.61 1.30 -2.94
CA ARG A 197 -20.68 2.25 -2.54
C ARG A 197 -20.96 3.28 -3.62
N ARG A 198 -19.90 3.88 -4.19
CA ARG A 198 -20.01 4.89 -5.26
C ARG A 198 -20.52 4.31 -6.58
N LEU A 199 -20.29 3.01 -6.81
CA LEU A 199 -20.86 2.27 -7.95
C LEU A 199 -22.27 1.76 -7.70
N GLY A 200 -22.91 2.14 -6.58
CA GLY A 200 -24.32 1.91 -6.30
C GLY A 200 -24.61 0.61 -5.54
N CYS A 201 -23.65 0.06 -4.81
CA CYS A 201 -23.86 -1.05 -3.88
C CYS A 201 -24.18 -0.52 -2.48
N ASP A 202 -24.97 -1.24 -1.69
CA ASP A 202 -24.96 -1.07 -0.25
C ASP A 202 -23.72 -1.75 0.31
N VAL A 203 -23.09 -1.15 1.33
CA VAL A 203 -21.82 -1.64 1.87
C VAL A 203 -21.81 -1.57 3.39
N THR A 204 -21.41 -2.69 4.01
CA THR A 204 -21.10 -2.79 5.44
C THR A 204 -19.69 -3.31 5.63
N VAL A 205 -18.89 -2.62 6.44
CA VAL A 205 -17.53 -3.03 6.83
C VAL A 205 -17.55 -3.48 8.29
N LEU A 206 -17.02 -4.67 8.54
CA LEU A 206 -16.85 -5.26 9.85
C LEU A 206 -15.36 -5.35 10.18
N GLU A 207 -14.93 -4.66 11.23
CA GLU A 207 -13.56 -4.68 11.70
C GLU A 207 -13.49 -5.17 13.15
N ALA A 208 -12.67 -6.18 13.40
CA ALA A 208 -12.55 -6.79 14.73
C ALA A 208 -11.89 -5.87 15.77
N SER A 209 -11.13 -4.88 15.34
CA SER A 209 -10.44 -3.92 16.18
C SER A 209 -10.82 -2.48 15.80
N ALA A 210 -9.85 -1.67 15.44
CA ALA A 210 -10.05 -0.31 14.94
C ALA A 210 -9.80 -0.25 13.43
N ILE A 211 -10.68 0.40 12.69
CA ILE A 211 -10.50 0.68 11.27
C ILE A 211 -9.23 1.50 11.07
N MET A 212 -8.41 1.10 10.08
CA MET A 212 -7.16 1.79 9.76
C MET A 212 -6.26 2.02 11.00
N GLY A 213 -6.21 1.08 11.93
CA GLY A 213 -5.59 1.22 13.26
C GLY A 213 -4.08 1.51 13.28
N ARG A 214 -3.42 1.52 12.11
CA ARG A 214 -2.00 1.91 11.96
C ARG A 214 -1.81 3.39 11.61
N ASP A 215 -2.87 4.07 11.22
CA ASP A 215 -2.85 5.47 10.80
C ASP A 215 -3.17 6.42 11.97
N ASP A 216 -3.04 7.72 11.74
CA ASP A 216 -3.37 8.73 12.74
C ASP A 216 -4.87 8.72 13.05
N PRO A 217 -5.30 8.47 14.31
CA PRO A 217 -6.71 8.25 14.64
C PRO A 217 -7.61 9.46 14.36
N ASP A 218 -7.12 10.70 14.47
CA ASP A 218 -7.91 11.90 14.16
C ASP A 218 -8.21 11.97 12.66
N LEU A 219 -7.23 11.63 11.82
CA LEU A 219 -7.40 11.64 10.36
C LEU A 219 -8.29 10.48 9.92
N VAL A 220 -8.14 9.31 10.55
CA VAL A 220 -9.03 8.16 10.34
C VAL A 220 -10.46 8.53 10.70
N GLY A 221 -10.69 9.16 11.87
CA GLY A 221 -12.03 9.57 12.28
C GLY A 221 -12.72 10.52 11.28
N ARG A 222 -11.96 11.46 10.70
CA ARG A 222 -12.46 12.36 9.63
C ARG A 222 -12.80 11.58 8.35
N LEU A 223 -11.96 10.62 7.97
CA LEU A 223 -12.23 9.76 6.82
C LEU A 223 -13.47 8.89 7.05
N MET A 224 -13.60 8.27 8.23
CA MET A 224 -14.78 7.45 8.58
C MET A 224 -16.07 8.25 8.54
N THR A 225 -16.07 9.50 9.08
CA THR A 225 -17.22 10.40 8.96
C THR A 225 -17.61 10.59 7.49
N LYS A 226 -16.64 10.84 6.63
CA LYS A 226 -16.89 11.03 5.20
C LYS A 226 -17.48 9.77 4.53
N MET A 227 -16.98 8.60 4.89
CA MET A 227 -17.50 7.33 4.36
C MET A 227 -18.90 7.03 4.86
N THR A 228 -19.19 7.34 6.13
CA THR A 228 -20.54 7.22 6.70
C THR A 228 -21.53 8.18 6.03
N ASP A 229 -21.11 9.42 5.75
CA ASP A 229 -21.90 10.40 4.99
C ASP A 229 -22.19 9.92 3.56
N GLU A 230 -21.34 9.08 2.98
CA GLU A 230 -21.56 8.42 1.69
C GLU A 230 -22.51 7.21 1.81
N GLY A 231 -22.92 6.84 3.03
CA GLY A 231 -23.85 5.73 3.31
C GLY A 231 -23.16 4.37 3.45
N ILE A 232 -21.87 4.34 3.76
CA ILE A 232 -21.16 3.11 4.12
C ILE A 232 -21.39 2.87 5.61
N ARG A 233 -21.82 1.67 5.97
CA ARG A 233 -21.94 1.25 7.36
C ARG A 233 -20.60 0.71 7.85
N LEU A 234 -20.03 1.35 8.88
CA LEU A 234 -18.75 0.98 9.48
C LEU A 234 -18.99 0.48 10.89
N ILE A 235 -18.54 -0.74 11.20
CA ILE A 235 -18.69 -1.37 12.53
C ILE A 235 -17.31 -1.79 13.00
N GLU A 236 -16.78 -1.09 14.00
CA GLU A 236 -15.56 -1.45 14.70
C GLU A 236 -15.85 -2.40 15.86
N GLN A 237 -14.83 -3.11 16.32
CA GLN A 237 -14.94 -4.11 17.39
C GLN A 237 -16.00 -5.18 17.11
N ALA A 238 -16.26 -5.42 15.82
CA ALA A 238 -17.21 -6.39 15.34
C ALA A 238 -16.70 -7.82 15.57
N ARG A 239 -17.10 -8.43 16.67
CA ARG A 239 -16.80 -9.83 16.94
C ARG A 239 -17.81 -10.72 16.24
N ILE A 240 -17.45 -11.23 15.09
CA ILE A 240 -18.28 -12.16 14.31
C ILE A 240 -18.35 -13.49 15.03
N THR A 241 -19.58 -14.00 15.27
CA THR A 241 -19.82 -15.25 15.97
C THR A 241 -20.14 -16.40 15.01
N SER A 242 -20.86 -16.10 13.93
CA SER A 242 -21.17 -17.08 12.88
C SER A 242 -21.41 -16.43 11.53
N ILE A 243 -21.17 -17.20 10.47
CA ILE A 243 -21.53 -16.85 9.10
C ILE A 243 -22.33 -18.01 8.50
N THR A 244 -23.45 -17.70 7.86
CA THR A 244 -24.26 -18.70 7.16
C THR A 244 -24.68 -18.18 5.79
N GLN A 245 -24.91 -19.09 4.84
CA GLN A 245 -25.41 -18.76 3.52
C GLN A 245 -26.65 -19.58 3.19
N ASN A 246 -27.70 -18.93 2.75
CA ASN A 246 -28.92 -19.55 2.26
C ASN A 246 -29.27 -19.01 0.88
N GLY A 247 -28.94 -19.79 -0.15
CA GLY A 247 -29.02 -19.34 -1.54
C GLY A 247 -28.09 -18.15 -1.80
N ALA A 248 -28.63 -17.03 -2.25
CA ALA A 248 -27.88 -15.80 -2.51
C ALA A 248 -27.70 -14.91 -1.26
N ARG A 249 -28.27 -15.28 -0.10
CA ARG A 249 -28.21 -14.47 1.11
C ARG A 249 -27.13 -14.96 2.04
N ILE A 250 -26.28 -14.07 2.47
CA ILE A 250 -25.24 -14.30 3.47
C ILE A 250 -25.67 -13.57 4.74
N MET A 251 -25.71 -14.29 5.86
CA MET A 251 -26.00 -13.76 7.19
C MET A 251 -24.76 -13.81 8.04
N ILE A 252 -24.44 -12.70 8.68
CA ILE A 252 -23.32 -12.58 9.62
C ILE A 252 -23.85 -12.15 10.97
N ASP A 253 -23.67 -12.98 11.99
CA ASP A 253 -24.04 -12.68 13.36
C ASP A 253 -22.84 -12.10 14.11
N ILE A 254 -23.06 -10.99 14.83
CA ILE A 254 -22.04 -10.36 15.69
C ILE A 254 -22.45 -10.43 17.17
N SER A 255 -21.48 -10.31 18.06
CA SER A 255 -21.64 -10.62 19.49
C SER A 255 -22.60 -9.71 20.25
N ASP A 256 -23.00 -8.58 19.71
CA ASP A 256 -24.00 -7.66 20.29
C ASP A 256 -25.45 -8.08 20.01
N GLY A 257 -25.62 -9.19 19.31
CA GLY A 257 -26.93 -9.75 18.94
C GLY A 257 -27.48 -9.24 17.60
N GLU A 258 -26.72 -8.43 16.87
CA GLU A 258 -27.10 -8.00 15.54
C GLU A 258 -26.73 -9.04 14.48
N SER A 259 -27.63 -9.22 13.50
CA SER A 259 -27.44 -10.03 12.30
C SER A 259 -27.41 -9.12 11.06
N ILE A 260 -26.40 -9.27 10.24
CA ILE A 260 -26.19 -8.46 9.02
C ILE A 260 -26.43 -9.34 7.80
N GLU A 261 -27.39 -8.96 6.97
CA GLU A 261 -27.69 -9.64 5.72
C GLU A 261 -27.02 -8.96 4.53
N GLY A 262 -26.40 -9.74 3.66
CA GLY A 262 -25.82 -9.27 2.41
C GLY A 262 -25.92 -10.29 1.29
N THR A 263 -25.52 -9.89 0.08
CA THR A 263 -25.51 -10.76 -1.11
C THR A 263 -24.11 -11.23 -1.49
N HIS A 264 -23.09 -10.49 -1.07
CA HIS A 264 -21.69 -10.78 -1.38
C HIS A 264 -20.82 -10.52 -0.14
N LEU A 265 -19.78 -11.31 0.01
CA LEU A 265 -18.83 -11.21 1.11
C LEU A 265 -17.42 -11.03 0.56
N LEU A 266 -16.73 -9.96 0.98
CA LEU A 266 -15.30 -9.76 0.75
C LEU A 266 -14.53 -9.99 2.05
N VAL A 267 -13.54 -10.87 2.03
CA VAL A 267 -12.63 -11.08 3.16
C VAL A 267 -11.31 -10.37 2.87
N ALA A 268 -11.03 -9.31 3.62
CA ALA A 268 -9.84 -8.46 3.53
C ALA A 268 -9.12 -8.34 4.89
N ALA A 269 -9.14 -9.43 5.69
CA ALA A 269 -8.72 -9.45 7.10
C ALA A 269 -7.24 -9.70 7.33
N GLY A 270 -6.42 -9.82 6.29
CA GLY A 270 -4.96 -9.99 6.41
C GLY A 270 -4.31 -10.71 5.24
N ARG A 271 -2.97 -10.80 5.30
CA ARG A 271 -2.14 -11.45 4.28
C ARG A 271 -1.07 -12.31 4.94
N ARG A 272 -0.73 -13.42 4.32
CA ARG A 272 0.32 -14.36 4.75
C ARG A 272 1.42 -14.45 3.68
N PRO A 273 2.70 -14.45 4.07
CA PRO A 273 3.81 -14.65 3.15
C PRO A 273 3.76 -16.00 2.43
N ASN A 274 4.11 -16.02 1.15
CA ASN A 274 4.20 -17.24 0.34
C ASN A 274 5.53 -17.96 0.61
N ILE A 275 5.57 -18.82 1.62
CA ILE A 275 6.77 -19.55 2.05
C ILE A 275 6.57 -21.07 2.06
N ASP A 276 5.34 -21.57 2.08
CA ASP A 276 5.01 -22.97 2.40
C ASP A 276 5.57 -23.98 1.39
N THR A 277 5.70 -23.60 0.11
CA THR A 277 6.17 -24.47 -0.98
C THR A 277 7.67 -24.32 -1.27
N LEU A 278 8.36 -23.43 -0.59
CA LEU A 278 9.75 -23.09 -0.89
C LEU A 278 10.79 -24.08 -0.36
N ASN A 279 10.43 -24.97 0.58
CA ASN A 279 11.37 -25.90 1.27
C ASN A 279 12.60 -25.17 1.84
N LEU A 280 12.34 -24.12 2.65
CA LEU A 280 13.36 -23.20 3.16
C LEU A 280 14.42 -23.88 4.04
N GLU A 281 14.07 -24.98 4.69
CA GLU A 281 14.95 -25.80 5.53
C GLU A 281 16.11 -26.39 4.72
N ALA A 282 15.85 -26.87 3.49
CA ALA A 282 16.89 -27.42 2.61
C ALA A 282 17.97 -26.37 2.29
N ALA A 283 17.59 -25.09 2.26
CA ALA A 283 18.51 -23.98 2.07
C ALA A 283 19.07 -23.39 3.37
N SER A 284 18.70 -23.93 4.55
CA SER A 284 19.05 -23.39 5.88
C SER A 284 18.60 -21.93 6.07
N ILE A 285 17.37 -21.62 5.64
CA ILE A 285 16.77 -20.30 5.75
C ILE A 285 15.83 -20.26 6.96
N SER A 286 16.06 -19.29 7.86
CA SER A 286 15.21 -19.05 9.02
C SER A 286 14.00 -18.21 8.63
N TYR A 287 12.80 -18.60 9.12
CA TYR A 287 11.54 -17.91 8.86
C TYR A 287 10.59 -18.06 10.06
N ASP A 288 9.55 -17.26 10.10
CA ASP A 288 8.43 -17.36 11.04
C ASP A 288 7.10 -17.07 10.32
N ALA A 289 6.01 -16.95 11.06
CA ALA A 289 4.69 -16.66 10.49
C ALA A 289 4.62 -15.30 9.74
N ARG A 290 5.56 -14.39 9.97
CA ARG A 290 5.66 -13.10 9.27
C ARG A 290 6.46 -13.18 7.99
N GLY A 291 7.22 -14.27 7.75
CA GLY A 291 8.02 -14.48 6.55
C GLY A 291 9.47 -14.83 6.81
N ILE A 292 10.30 -14.68 5.78
CA ILE A 292 11.73 -14.97 5.85
C ILE A 292 12.46 -13.89 6.67
N GLN A 293 13.16 -14.33 7.71
CA GLN A 293 13.95 -13.42 8.55
C GLN A 293 15.16 -12.88 7.80
N THR A 294 15.31 -11.56 7.77
CA THR A 294 16.39 -10.89 7.06
C THR A 294 17.15 -9.90 7.92
N ASP A 295 18.45 -9.71 7.62
CA ASP A 295 19.23 -8.61 8.15
C ASP A 295 18.91 -7.27 7.45
N ASN A 296 19.56 -6.18 7.86
CA ASN A 296 19.36 -4.86 7.24
C ASN A 296 19.87 -4.75 5.79
N ARG A 297 20.48 -5.80 5.24
CA ARG A 297 20.88 -5.90 3.83
C ARG A 297 19.92 -6.79 3.05
N LEU A 298 18.82 -7.22 3.67
CA LEU A 298 17.83 -8.16 3.13
C LEU A 298 18.37 -9.58 2.90
N ARG A 299 19.48 -9.96 3.57
CA ARG A 299 20.02 -11.32 3.51
C ARG A 299 19.37 -12.18 4.56
N SER A 300 19.00 -13.39 4.19
CA SER A 300 18.53 -14.42 5.11
C SER A 300 19.67 -14.99 5.97
N SER A 301 19.37 -16.01 6.78
CA SER A 301 20.42 -16.80 7.47
C SER A 301 21.40 -17.45 6.48
N ASN A 302 20.94 -17.88 5.31
CA ASN A 302 21.80 -18.24 4.18
C ASN A 302 22.26 -16.98 3.43
N LYS A 303 23.52 -16.61 3.57
CA LYS A 303 24.05 -15.33 3.01
C LYS A 303 24.04 -15.22 1.49
N ARG A 304 23.73 -16.31 0.78
CA ARG A 304 23.50 -16.31 -0.68
C ARG A 304 22.04 -16.00 -1.04
N VAL A 305 21.12 -16.07 -0.06
CA VAL A 305 19.69 -15.88 -0.28
C VAL A 305 19.22 -14.55 0.31
N TYR A 306 18.61 -13.75 -0.53
CA TYR A 306 17.94 -12.50 -0.17
C TYR A 306 16.42 -12.72 -0.20
N ALA A 307 15.67 -12.03 0.66
CA ALA A 307 14.21 -11.98 0.60
C ALA A 307 13.74 -10.53 0.50
N ILE A 308 12.80 -10.26 -0.42
CA ILE A 308 12.32 -8.90 -0.73
C ILE A 308 10.80 -8.85 -0.86
N GLY A 309 10.22 -7.67 -0.63
CA GLY A 309 8.78 -7.48 -0.62
C GLY A 309 8.11 -8.18 0.55
N ASP A 310 6.86 -8.60 0.36
CA ASP A 310 6.00 -9.12 1.43
C ASP A 310 6.57 -10.36 2.12
N VAL A 311 7.25 -11.23 1.37
CA VAL A 311 7.85 -12.46 1.92
C VAL A 311 8.95 -12.19 2.94
N ALA A 312 9.52 -10.99 2.97
CA ALA A 312 10.52 -10.57 3.97
C ALA A 312 9.88 -10.15 5.32
N GLY A 313 8.58 -10.26 5.49
CA GLY A 313 7.88 -10.02 6.75
C GLY A 313 7.91 -8.59 7.29
N ARG A 314 8.14 -7.61 6.42
CA ARG A 314 8.23 -6.18 6.75
C ARG A 314 7.00 -5.42 6.22
N HIS A 315 7.19 -4.26 5.59
CA HIS A 315 6.12 -3.50 4.96
C HIS A 315 5.66 -4.18 3.66
N GLN A 316 4.37 -4.50 3.56
CA GLN A 316 3.77 -5.20 2.42
C GLN A 316 3.24 -4.20 1.39
N PHE A 317 4.16 -3.53 0.68
CA PHE A 317 3.84 -2.53 -0.35
C PHE A 317 4.69 -2.75 -1.60
N THR A 318 4.09 -2.52 -2.76
CA THR A 318 4.75 -2.64 -4.07
C THR A 318 6.00 -1.77 -4.19
N HIS A 319 5.93 -0.50 -3.76
CA HIS A 319 7.06 0.42 -3.80
C HIS A 319 8.20 0.00 -2.84
N VAL A 320 7.87 -0.69 -1.75
CA VAL A 320 8.88 -1.25 -0.85
C VAL A 320 9.60 -2.43 -1.50
N ALA A 321 8.88 -3.29 -2.25
CA ALA A 321 9.50 -4.37 -3.00
C ALA A 321 10.49 -3.84 -4.06
N GLY A 322 10.14 -2.76 -4.78
CA GLY A 322 11.04 -2.07 -5.70
C GLY A 322 12.25 -1.43 -5.00
N TYR A 323 12.05 -0.79 -3.85
CA TYR A 323 13.13 -0.25 -3.01
C TYR A 323 14.08 -1.34 -2.53
N HIS A 324 13.55 -2.49 -2.08
CA HIS A 324 14.33 -3.66 -1.70
C HIS A 324 15.17 -4.19 -2.88
N ALA A 325 14.61 -4.24 -4.08
CA ALA A 325 15.32 -4.67 -5.28
C ALA A 325 16.58 -3.82 -5.53
N GLY A 326 16.48 -2.51 -5.39
CA GLY A 326 17.63 -1.60 -5.51
C GLY A 326 18.74 -1.85 -4.47
N ILE A 327 18.38 -2.25 -3.24
CA ILE A 327 19.33 -2.64 -2.19
C ILE A 327 20.03 -3.95 -2.58
N VAL A 328 19.27 -4.95 -3.01
CA VAL A 328 19.77 -6.28 -3.38
C VAL A 328 20.73 -6.18 -4.57
N ILE A 329 20.36 -5.45 -5.62
CA ILE A 329 21.23 -5.22 -6.79
C ILE A 329 22.58 -4.61 -6.38
N ARG A 330 22.58 -3.55 -5.55
CA ARG A 330 23.79 -2.93 -5.04
C ARG A 330 24.65 -3.89 -4.23
N ASN A 331 24.03 -4.71 -3.38
CA ASN A 331 24.75 -5.69 -2.57
C ASN A 331 25.33 -6.84 -3.42
N ILE A 332 24.54 -7.38 -4.37
CA ILE A 332 24.93 -8.55 -5.16
C ILE A 332 25.95 -8.17 -6.26
N LEU A 333 25.64 -7.18 -7.08
CA LEU A 333 26.40 -6.88 -8.28
C LEU A 333 27.56 -5.93 -8.02
N PHE A 334 27.33 -4.86 -7.26
CA PHE A 334 28.34 -3.84 -7.00
C PHE A 334 29.12 -4.07 -5.71
N LYS A 335 28.76 -5.09 -4.90
CA LYS A 335 29.36 -5.37 -3.58
C LYS A 335 29.33 -4.17 -2.62
N LEU A 336 28.38 -3.24 -2.85
CA LEU A 336 28.18 -2.08 -1.99
C LEU A 336 27.43 -2.50 -0.73
N PRO A 337 27.76 -1.95 0.47
CA PRO A 337 27.09 -2.30 1.72
C PRO A 337 25.75 -1.55 1.90
N ALA A 338 24.88 -1.62 0.88
CA ALA A 338 23.57 -0.97 0.92
C ALA A 338 22.71 -1.59 2.03
N LYS A 339 22.05 -0.74 2.81
CA LYS A 339 21.20 -1.12 3.94
C LYS A 339 19.81 -0.53 3.79
N LEU A 340 18.85 -1.25 4.31
CA LEU A 340 17.47 -0.82 4.44
C LEU A 340 17.36 0.37 5.41
N ARG A 341 16.49 1.31 5.06
CA ARG A 341 16.00 2.37 5.95
C ARG A 341 14.49 2.32 5.97
N ASP A 342 13.93 1.97 7.13
CA ASP A 342 12.49 1.82 7.32
C ASP A 342 11.83 3.11 7.87
N ASP A 343 12.64 4.10 8.24
CA ASP A 343 12.22 5.30 8.94
C ASP A 343 11.44 6.33 8.09
N ALA A 344 11.39 6.12 6.78
CA ALA A 344 10.74 7.04 5.84
C ALA A 344 9.98 6.30 4.72
N ILE A 345 9.42 5.13 5.03
CA ILE A 345 8.56 4.41 4.08
C ILE A 345 7.18 5.06 4.10
N PRO A 346 6.67 5.58 2.97
CA PRO A 346 5.32 6.10 2.90
C PRO A 346 4.30 4.99 2.67
N TRP A 347 3.04 5.24 3.07
CA TRP A 347 1.89 4.45 2.62
C TRP A 347 0.68 5.34 2.39
N VAL A 348 -0.24 4.87 1.57
CA VAL A 348 -1.43 5.61 1.16
C VAL A 348 -2.60 4.66 1.09
N THR A 349 -3.75 5.10 1.61
CA THR A 349 -5.06 4.53 1.33
C THR A 349 -5.75 5.45 0.34
N TYR A 350 -6.08 4.93 -0.84
CA TYR A 350 -6.53 5.70 -2.00
C TYR A 350 -8.05 5.94 -2.01
N THR A 351 -8.60 6.19 -0.84
CA THR A 351 -9.95 6.72 -0.69
C THR A 351 -10.04 8.15 -1.26
N ASP A 352 -11.21 8.75 -1.22
CA ASP A 352 -11.40 10.15 -1.58
C ASP A 352 -12.18 10.88 -0.46
N PRO A 353 -11.47 11.69 0.39
CA PRO A 353 -10.04 12.05 0.30
C PRO A 353 -9.09 10.89 0.59
N GLU A 354 -7.86 10.98 0.06
CA GLU A 354 -6.79 10.01 0.32
C GLU A 354 -6.19 10.21 1.71
N LEU A 355 -5.80 9.10 2.37
CA LEU A 355 -5.08 9.13 3.64
C LEU A 355 -3.65 8.62 3.42
N ALA A 356 -2.67 9.49 3.66
CA ALA A 356 -1.25 9.17 3.46
C ALA A 356 -0.44 9.40 4.74
N GLN A 357 0.59 8.58 4.91
CA GLN A 357 1.49 8.61 6.06
C GLN A 357 2.94 8.41 5.61
N THR A 358 3.89 9.05 6.30
CA THR A 358 5.33 8.71 6.25
C THR A 358 5.96 8.98 7.61
N GLY A 359 6.93 8.14 8.02
CA GLY A 359 7.56 8.23 9.34
C GLY A 359 6.58 7.95 10.48
N LEU A 360 6.79 8.57 11.62
CA LEU A 360 6.04 8.31 12.85
C LEU A 360 4.70 9.05 12.88
N THR A 361 3.65 8.38 13.33
CA THR A 361 2.41 9.01 13.77
C THR A 361 2.63 9.78 15.08
N TRP A 362 1.66 10.61 15.48
CA TRP A 362 1.73 11.31 16.77
C TRP A 362 1.87 10.34 17.95
N THR A 363 1.06 9.30 17.97
CA THR A 363 1.06 8.28 19.03
C THR A 363 2.40 7.57 19.14
N GLU A 364 2.97 7.15 18.02
CA GLU A 364 4.28 6.49 17.96
C GLU A 364 5.41 7.43 18.40
N ALA A 365 5.37 8.69 17.98
CA ALA A 365 6.38 9.68 18.35
C ALA A 365 6.35 9.98 19.86
N VAL A 366 5.16 10.14 20.45
CA VAL A 366 4.98 10.33 21.90
C VAL A 366 5.45 9.09 22.66
N SER A 367 5.08 7.90 22.21
CA SER A 367 5.52 6.65 22.84
C SER A 367 7.04 6.50 22.81
N ARG A 368 7.69 6.90 21.71
CA ARG A 368 9.13 6.72 21.51
C ARG A 368 10.00 7.77 22.18
N TYR A 369 9.54 9.03 22.21
CA TYR A 369 10.36 10.17 22.65
C TYR A 369 9.79 10.92 23.86
N GLY A 370 8.56 10.66 24.25
CA GLY A 370 7.80 11.42 25.25
C GLY A 370 7.12 12.66 24.66
N ALA A 371 5.96 13.02 25.19
CA ALA A 371 5.15 14.15 24.71
C ALA A 371 5.91 15.48 24.75
N ASP A 372 6.75 15.69 25.77
CA ASP A 372 7.55 16.89 25.91
C ASP A 372 8.70 17.03 24.91
N ALA A 373 9.12 15.95 24.25
CA ALA A 373 10.22 15.99 23.30
C ALA A 373 9.78 16.22 21.86
N VAL A 374 8.51 15.99 21.56
CA VAL A 374 7.92 16.08 20.23
C VAL A 374 6.96 17.25 20.10
N ARG A 375 6.72 17.67 18.87
CA ARG A 375 5.77 18.73 18.54
C ARG A 375 4.89 18.27 17.38
N ARG A 376 3.58 18.48 17.51
CA ARG A 376 2.58 18.33 16.46
C ARG A 376 2.27 19.69 15.86
N THR A 377 2.26 19.77 14.53
CA THR A 377 1.89 20.96 13.80
C THR A 377 0.84 20.57 12.77
N ASP A 378 -0.34 21.16 12.88
CA ASP A 378 -1.48 20.87 12.02
C ASP A 378 -1.76 22.06 11.09
N TRP A 379 -2.20 21.75 9.85
CA TRP A 379 -2.70 22.73 8.90
C TRP A 379 -3.97 22.23 8.25
N GLU A 380 -5.07 22.92 8.50
CA GLU A 380 -6.38 22.57 7.96
C GLU A 380 -6.50 22.94 6.47
N LEU A 381 -7.06 22.06 5.64
CA LEU A 381 -7.26 22.35 4.22
C LEU A 381 -8.26 23.48 3.96
N ARG A 382 -9.18 23.76 4.89
CA ARG A 382 -10.07 24.92 4.80
C ARG A 382 -9.32 26.26 4.72
N ASP A 383 -8.04 26.29 5.11
CA ASP A 383 -7.17 27.47 5.05
C ASP A 383 -6.25 27.46 3.82
N ASN A 384 -6.51 26.56 2.85
CA ASN A 384 -5.81 26.49 1.58
C ASN A 384 -6.72 26.97 0.44
N ASP A 385 -6.28 27.96 -0.34
CA ASP A 385 -7.09 28.59 -1.38
C ASP A 385 -7.43 27.63 -2.53
N ARG A 386 -6.53 26.69 -2.87
CA ARG A 386 -6.83 25.65 -3.87
C ARG A 386 -7.93 24.71 -3.40
N ALA A 387 -7.92 24.35 -2.11
CA ALA A 387 -8.97 23.54 -1.52
C ALA A 387 -10.33 24.25 -1.53
N ARG A 388 -10.34 25.55 -1.21
CA ARG A 388 -11.54 26.40 -1.29
C ARG A 388 -12.05 26.51 -2.73
N ALA A 389 -11.17 26.77 -3.69
CA ALA A 389 -11.55 26.85 -5.10
C ALA A 389 -12.13 25.53 -5.63
N ALA A 390 -11.60 24.39 -5.14
CA ALA A 390 -12.10 23.06 -5.49
C ALA A 390 -13.32 22.61 -4.66
N ARG A 391 -13.76 23.40 -3.67
CA ARG A 391 -14.82 23.00 -2.69
C ARG A 391 -14.50 21.67 -1.99
N ARG A 392 -13.21 21.42 -1.71
CA ARG A 392 -12.69 20.22 -1.08
C ARG A 392 -11.83 20.59 0.14
N THR A 393 -12.47 21.22 1.12
CA THR A 393 -11.83 21.80 2.29
C THR A 393 -11.68 20.83 3.47
N GLU A 394 -12.27 19.65 3.37
CA GLU A 394 -12.16 18.60 4.36
C GLU A 394 -10.77 17.98 4.27
N GLY A 395 -10.06 17.98 5.38
CA GLY A 395 -8.74 17.38 5.46
C GLY A 395 -7.74 18.18 6.27
N LEU A 396 -6.60 17.56 6.47
CA LEU A 396 -5.58 18.04 7.40
C LEU A 396 -4.20 17.56 6.93
N ILE A 397 -3.21 18.43 7.06
CA ILE A 397 -1.80 18.05 7.05
C ILE A 397 -1.28 18.13 8.47
N ARG A 398 -0.85 17.01 9.02
CA ARG A 398 -0.23 16.90 10.36
C ARG A 398 1.24 16.57 10.21
N VAL A 399 2.10 17.34 10.83
CA VAL A 399 3.54 17.09 10.83
C VAL A 399 4.03 16.89 12.26
N ILE A 400 4.81 15.85 12.44
CA ILE A 400 5.46 15.53 13.71
C ILE A 400 6.94 15.89 13.61
N SER A 401 7.44 16.64 14.58
CA SER A 401 8.84 17.03 14.64
C SER A 401 9.36 17.01 16.08
N ASP A 402 10.68 17.07 16.24
CA ASP A 402 11.28 17.43 17.53
C ASP A 402 11.17 18.94 17.79
N LYS A 403 11.52 19.39 19.00
CA LYS A 403 11.53 20.82 19.38
C LYS A 403 12.49 21.69 18.55
N LYS A 404 13.46 21.07 17.85
CA LYS A 404 14.44 21.75 16.98
C LYS A 404 14.02 21.74 15.52
N GLY A 405 12.81 21.22 15.24
CA GLY A 405 12.24 21.14 13.90
C GLY A 405 12.78 20.01 13.03
N LYS A 406 13.45 18.99 13.58
CA LYS A 406 13.75 17.74 12.85
C LYS A 406 12.44 17.02 12.60
N ILE A 407 12.15 16.74 11.33
CA ILE A 407 10.93 16.04 10.92
C ILE A 407 11.03 14.58 11.36
N LEU A 408 9.97 14.06 11.98
CA LEU A 408 9.84 12.67 12.45
C LEU A 408 8.76 11.90 11.70
N GLY A 409 7.76 12.60 11.17
CA GLY A 409 6.69 12.00 10.40
C GLY A 409 5.69 13.04 9.87
N ALA A 410 4.84 12.60 8.96
CA ALA A 410 3.73 13.38 8.44
C ALA A 410 2.55 12.49 8.09
N SER A 411 1.34 12.95 8.44
CA SER A 411 0.05 12.33 8.11
C SER A 411 -0.77 13.34 7.31
N ILE A 412 -1.37 12.91 6.21
CA ILE A 412 -2.13 13.79 5.32
C ILE A 412 -3.47 13.14 4.97
N LEU A 413 -4.56 13.82 5.27
CA LEU A 413 -5.87 13.53 4.72
C LEU A 413 -6.23 14.63 3.74
N ALA A 414 -6.21 14.34 2.45
CA ALA A 414 -6.40 15.36 1.41
C ALA A 414 -6.72 14.71 0.06
N PRO A 415 -7.28 15.46 -0.91
CA PRO A 415 -7.14 15.09 -2.31
C PRO A 415 -5.66 15.02 -2.71
N ASN A 416 -5.30 13.94 -3.43
CA ASN A 416 -3.92 13.69 -3.88
C ASN A 416 -2.89 13.62 -2.72
N ALA A 417 -3.29 13.08 -1.55
CA ALA A 417 -2.39 12.94 -0.42
C ALA A 417 -1.20 12.02 -0.75
N GLY A 418 -1.38 11.04 -1.64
CA GLY A 418 -0.31 10.19 -2.15
C GLY A 418 0.79 10.96 -2.86
N GLU A 419 0.45 12.00 -3.60
CA GLU A 419 1.42 12.89 -4.24
C GLU A 419 2.04 13.88 -3.23
N LEU A 420 1.24 14.39 -2.31
CA LEU A 420 1.69 15.37 -1.32
C LEU A 420 2.67 14.76 -0.31
N ILE A 421 2.47 13.51 0.10
CA ILE A 421 3.34 12.84 1.09
C ILE A 421 4.76 12.65 0.58
N HIS A 422 4.97 12.63 -0.76
CA HIS A 422 6.28 12.43 -1.35
C HIS A 422 7.30 13.49 -0.90
N SER A 423 6.91 14.75 -0.81
CA SER A 423 7.80 15.83 -0.33
C SER A 423 8.25 15.62 1.12
N TRP A 424 7.37 15.12 1.97
CA TRP A 424 7.68 14.80 3.37
C TRP A 424 8.55 13.54 3.48
N THR A 425 8.32 12.54 2.62
CA THR A 425 9.16 11.35 2.51
C THR A 425 10.59 11.73 2.12
N LEU A 426 10.74 12.59 1.10
CA LEU A 426 12.04 13.11 0.68
C LEU A 426 12.74 13.88 1.81
N ALA A 427 11.99 14.74 2.52
CA ALA A 427 12.51 15.50 3.64
C ALA A 427 13.03 14.59 4.78
N LEU A 428 12.29 13.54 5.12
CA LEU A 428 12.70 12.52 6.09
C LEU A 428 13.96 11.77 5.64
N GLN A 429 13.98 11.29 4.40
CA GLN A 429 15.12 10.56 3.85
C GLN A 429 16.39 11.41 3.80
N ALA A 430 16.26 12.69 3.46
CA ALA A 430 17.36 13.65 3.42
C ALA A 430 17.73 14.26 4.79
N GLY A 431 16.98 13.93 5.86
CA GLY A 431 17.20 14.48 7.19
C GLY A 431 16.93 15.99 7.30
N LEU A 432 16.03 16.51 6.46
CA LEU A 432 15.67 17.93 6.45
C LEU A 432 14.88 18.31 7.69
N LYS A 433 14.82 19.63 7.94
CA LYS A 433 14.05 20.22 9.03
C LYS A 433 12.83 21.00 8.52
N MET A 434 11.93 21.32 9.43
CA MET A 434 10.77 22.18 9.17
C MET A 434 11.14 23.49 8.46
N SER A 435 12.33 24.05 8.74
CA SER A 435 12.81 25.27 8.09
C SER A 435 13.04 25.09 6.58
N ALA A 436 13.52 23.94 6.14
CA ALA A 436 13.72 23.66 4.72
C ALA A 436 12.36 23.61 4.00
N MET A 437 11.38 22.89 4.57
CA MET A 437 10.03 22.79 4.01
C MET A 437 9.31 24.14 4.00
N ALA A 438 9.42 24.95 5.06
CA ALA A 438 8.85 26.29 5.13
C ALA A 438 9.49 27.26 4.13
N GLY A 439 10.78 27.06 3.82
CA GLY A 439 11.53 27.89 2.86
C GLY A 439 11.32 27.52 1.40
N THR A 440 10.62 26.42 1.07
CA THR A 440 10.36 26.04 -0.33
C THR A 440 9.44 27.06 -1.01
N ILE A 441 9.59 27.21 -2.33
CA ILE A 441 8.65 27.98 -3.15
C ILE A 441 7.63 26.99 -3.70
N ALA A 442 6.39 27.09 -3.22
CA ALA A 442 5.27 26.32 -3.75
C ALA A 442 4.50 27.16 -4.80
N PRO A 443 4.07 26.57 -5.92
CA PRO A 443 3.19 27.25 -6.87
C PRO A 443 1.88 27.67 -6.18
N TYR A 444 1.33 28.83 -6.55
CA TYR A 444 0.07 29.32 -6.00
C TYR A 444 -0.99 29.48 -7.10
N PRO A 445 -2.24 29.08 -6.88
CA PRO A 445 -2.71 28.26 -5.75
C PRO A 445 -2.49 26.75 -6.03
N SER A 446 -2.00 26.01 -5.06
CA SER A 446 -1.77 24.56 -5.21
C SER A 446 -2.03 23.80 -3.91
N TRP A 447 -2.24 22.47 -4.03
CA TRP A 447 -2.32 21.58 -2.86
C TRP A 447 -1.01 21.51 -2.09
N SER A 448 0.14 21.58 -2.79
CA SER A 448 1.47 21.54 -2.17
C SER A 448 1.77 22.75 -1.29
N GLU A 449 1.12 23.90 -1.53
CA GLU A 449 1.23 25.06 -0.65
C GLU A 449 0.79 24.74 0.79
N ALA A 450 -0.19 23.84 0.98
CA ALA A 450 -0.61 23.43 2.30
C ALA A 450 0.53 22.76 3.10
N SER A 451 1.40 21.98 2.44
CA SER A 451 2.61 21.39 3.07
C SER A 451 3.59 22.48 3.52
N LYS A 452 3.82 23.49 2.68
CA LYS A 452 4.65 24.66 3.04
C LYS A 452 4.06 25.42 4.23
N ARG A 453 2.73 25.64 4.24
CA ARG A 453 2.03 26.33 5.33
C ARG A 453 2.11 25.53 6.64
N ALA A 454 1.91 24.22 6.59
CA ALA A 454 2.09 23.34 7.73
C ALA A 454 3.50 23.45 8.33
N ALA A 455 4.53 23.47 7.48
CA ALA A 455 5.89 23.66 7.93
C ALA A 455 6.13 25.06 8.53
N GLY A 456 5.53 26.10 7.94
CA GLY A 456 5.61 27.49 8.41
C GLY A 456 4.94 27.69 9.77
N ALA A 457 3.81 27.01 10.01
CA ALA A 457 3.07 27.08 11.27
C ALA A 457 3.89 26.64 12.48
N PHE A 458 4.89 25.76 12.30
CA PHE A 458 5.85 25.39 13.32
C PHE A 458 6.56 26.61 13.95
N PHE A 459 6.78 27.67 13.20
CA PHE A 459 7.52 28.84 13.66
C PHE A 459 6.62 29.96 14.19
N THR A 460 5.31 29.89 14.02
CA THR A 460 4.36 30.99 14.30
C THR A 460 4.47 31.49 15.73
N GLU A 461 4.44 30.64 16.73
CA GLU A 461 4.53 31.04 18.14
C GLU A 461 5.83 31.78 18.46
N ARG A 462 6.96 31.31 17.91
CA ARG A 462 8.28 31.90 18.13
C ARG A 462 8.42 33.22 17.40
N LEU A 463 8.00 33.29 16.13
CA LEU A 463 8.09 34.49 15.30
C LEU A 463 7.26 35.65 15.85
N PHE A 464 6.07 35.36 16.36
CA PHE A 464 5.16 36.39 16.86
C PHE A 464 5.20 36.54 18.39
N SER A 465 6.21 35.96 19.04
CA SER A 465 6.43 36.09 20.48
C SER A 465 6.73 37.54 20.89
N ALA A 466 6.42 37.90 22.14
CA ALA A 466 6.74 39.21 22.68
C ALA A 466 8.25 39.53 22.62
N ARG A 467 9.11 38.51 22.77
CA ARG A 467 10.56 38.65 22.62
C ARG A 467 10.98 39.05 21.19
N THR A 468 10.43 38.37 20.20
CA THR A 468 10.73 38.66 18.79
C THR A 468 10.20 40.03 18.40
N LYS A 469 8.99 40.42 18.86
CA LYS A 469 8.44 41.74 18.63
C LYS A 469 9.34 42.85 19.20
N LYS A 470 9.84 42.70 20.46
CA LYS A 470 10.78 43.66 21.06
C LYS A 470 12.09 43.72 20.29
N LEU A 471 12.62 42.60 19.81
CA LEU A 471 13.83 42.58 18.97
C LEU A 471 13.61 43.37 17.67
N VAL A 472 12.51 43.10 16.96
CA VAL A 472 12.17 43.80 15.72
C VAL A 472 12.02 45.33 15.97
N GLN A 473 11.32 45.71 17.05
CA GLN A 473 11.18 47.14 17.42
C GLN A 473 12.53 47.81 17.73
N PHE A 474 13.46 47.06 18.34
CA PHE A 474 14.81 47.54 18.58
C PHE A 474 15.59 47.72 17.26
N LEU A 475 15.54 46.71 16.38
CA LEU A 475 16.24 46.78 15.09
C LEU A 475 15.71 47.91 14.19
N LEU A 476 14.41 48.17 14.22
CA LEU A 476 13.80 49.29 13.47
C LEU A 476 14.24 50.67 13.96
N LYS A 477 14.80 50.82 15.16
CA LYS A 477 15.37 52.06 15.68
C LYS A 477 16.81 52.30 15.26
N LEU A 478 17.45 51.30 14.62
CA LEU A 478 18.82 51.37 14.16
C LEU A 478 18.94 51.98 12.76
N TRP A 479 17.80 52.39 12.14
CA TRP A 479 17.70 53.05 10.82
C TRP A 479 17.17 54.46 10.98
#